data_dd9304ca6e7b52dd2d2d80ff68db8d30
#
_entry.id   dd9304ca6e7b52dd2d2d80ff68db8d30
#
_cell.length_a   1.000
_cell.length_b   1.000
_cell.length_c   1.000
_cell.angle_alpha   90.00
_cell.angle_beta   90.00
_cell.angle_gamma   90.00
#
_symmetry.space_group_name_H-M   'P 1'
#
loop_
_entity.id
_entity.type
_entity.pdbx_description
1 polymer ?
#
loop_
_entity_poly.entity_id
_entity_poly.type
_entity_poly.pdbx_seq_one_letter_code
_entity_poly.pdbx_strand_id
1 'polypeptide(L)'
;MQEILNKAYKGFMGVVDSFANSTAGEPSKPKKIEVVKPASIPDYAYSCDNYIDSVLENKLTRQTLRAIATKYYGQQIEEVTQNGSKLTEKNYPRLFANFQDCCKTLNVTNHPKVFVTSRLTGINALSVEIEKEPIVLLSYMSVIGLNDLEQKFLLGHELGHIQLGHMLAHTVQGLLNDLNKRVELLGPIVTDLIDVPLNRWYRTSEFTADRAGYQCCKDMNTIRCLFKRLEHDAPVNAFNQYKELSDAYPRMSTRLEQLSKYVLIIKLK
;
A
#
# COMPACT_ATOMS: atom_id res chain seq x y z
N MET A 1 -3.74 -29.59 1.80
CA MET A 1 -3.24 -28.19 1.81
C MET A 1 -2.77 -27.77 0.41
N GLN A 2 -1.85 -28.50 -0.21
CA GLN A 2 -1.34 -28.18 -1.58
C GLN A 2 -2.44 -28.16 -2.66
N GLU A 3 -3.41 -29.03 -2.56
CA GLU A 3 -4.51 -29.14 -3.52
C GLU A 3 -5.50 -27.95 -3.41
N ILE A 4 -5.74 -27.49 -2.18
CA ILE A 4 -6.55 -26.30 -1.89
C ILE A 4 -5.82 -25.05 -2.42
N LEU A 5 -4.51 -24.95 -2.21
CA LEU A 5 -3.67 -23.87 -2.71
C LEU A 5 -3.66 -23.81 -4.25
N ASN A 6 -3.54 -24.97 -4.91
CA ASN A 6 -3.58 -25.06 -6.37
C ASN A 6 -4.96 -24.69 -6.94
N LYS A 7 -6.05 -25.02 -6.24
CA LYS A 7 -7.41 -24.67 -6.63
C LYS A 7 -7.67 -23.15 -6.48
N ALA A 8 -7.19 -22.57 -5.38
CA ALA A 8 -7.24 -21.12 -5.16
C ALA A 8 -6.43 -20.35 -6.22
N TYR A 9 -5.20 -20.82 -6.51
CA TYR A 9 -4.36 -20.23 -7.56
C TYR A 9 -5.03 -20.29 -8.94
N LYS A 10 -5.62 -21.45 -9.32
CA LYS A 10 -6.35 -21.60 -10.59
C LYS A 10 -7.58 -20.70 -10.63
N GLY A 11 -8.32 -20.56 -9.52
CA GLY A 11 -9.47 -19.66 -9.43
C GLY A 11 -9.06 -18.20 -9.61
N PHE A 12 -8.02 -17.77 -8.93
CA PHE A 12 -7.45 -16.43 -9.06
C PHE A 12 -6.95 -16.15 -10.48
N MET A 13 -6.20 -17.08 -11.08
CA MET A 13 -5.73 -16.94 -12.47
C MET A 13 -6.89 -16.92 -13.46
N GLY A 14 -7.96 -17.69 -13.24
CA GLY A 14 -9.17 -17.64 -14.07
C GLY A 14 -9.88 -16.29 -14.05
N VAL A 15 -9.90 -15.62 -12.90
CA VAL A 15 -10.41 -14.24 -12.76
C VAL A 15 -9.48 -13.27 -13.50
N VAL A 16 -8.17 -13.38 -13.30
CA VAL A 16 -7.15 -12.56 -13.99
C VAL A 16 -7.23 -12.74 -15.50
N ASP A 17 -7.35 -13.98 -16.00
CA ASP A 17 -7.46 -14.29 -17.43
C ASP A 17 -8.80 -13.79 -18.03
N SER A 18 -9.89 -13.89 -17.28
CA SER A 18 -11.20 -13.34 -17.69
C SER A 18 -11.13 -11.83 -17.87
N PHE A 19 -10.39 -11.14 -16.98
CA PHE A 19 -10.15 -9.70 -17.11
C PHE A 19 -9.22 -9.36 -18.27
N ALA A 20 -8.12 -10.08 -18.43
CA ALA A 20 -7.18 -9.88 -19.52
C ALA A 20 -7.86 -10.06 -20.88
N ASN A 21 -8.74 -11.05 -21.01
CA ASN A 21 -9.49 -11.33 -22.25
C ASN A 21 -10.63 -10.35 -22.53
N SER A 22 -11.26 -9.78 -21.49
CA SER A 22 -12.30 -8.75 -21.67
C SER A 22 -11.74 -7.39 -22.09
N THR A 23 -10.42 -7.22 -22.04
CA THR A 23 -9.70 -5.96 -22.26
C THR A 23 -8.69 -6.02 -23.40
N ALA A 24 -8.71 -7.08 -24.24
CA ALA A 24 -7.72 -7.32 -25.28
C ALA A 24 -7.69 -6.24 -26.38
N GLY A 25 -6.89 -5.19 -26.08
CA GLY A 25 -6.11 -4.50 -27.08
C GLY A 25 -4.67 -5.00 -26.90
N GLU A 26 -3.95 -5.26 -27.99
CA GLU A 26 -2.62 -5.89 -27.97
C GLU A 26 -1.65 -5.19 -27.01
N PRO A 27 -1.01 -5.92 -26.09
CA PRO A 27 -0.01 -5.32 -25.20
C PRO A 27 1.30 -5.08 -25.95
N SER A 28 1.79 -3.85 -25.92
CA SER A 28 3.14 -3.51 -26.39
C SER A 28 4.19 -4.31 -25.60
N LYS A 29 5.20 -4.86 -26.30
CA LYS A 29 6.25 -5.70 -25.71
C LYS A 29 6.95 -4.99 -24.54
N PRO A 30 6.96 -5.55 -23.32
CA PRO A 30 7.56 -4.90 -22.15
C PRO A 30 9.10 -4.88 -22.24
N LYS A 31 9.69 -3.70 -22.07
CA LYS A 31 11.13 -3.56 -21.83
C LYS A 31 11.49 -4.23 -20.49
N LYS A 32 12.55 -5.05 -20.48
CA LYS A 32 13.07 -5.70 -19.28
C LYS A 32 13.58 -4.65 -18.27
N ILE A 33 12.91 -4.52 -17.15
CA ILE A 33 13.46 -3.88 -15.94
C ILE A 33 13.30 -4.87 -14.80
N GLU A 34 14.40 -5.24 -14.14
CA GLU A 34 14.39 -6.11 -12.98
C GLU A 34 13.93 -5.32 -11.76
N VAL A 35 12.89 -5.83 -11.07
CA VAL A 35 12.54 -5.32 -9.74
C VAL A 35 13.54 -5.91 -8.76
N VAL A 36 14.41 -5.08 -8.23
CA VAL A 36 15.33 -5.47 -7.16
C VAL A 36 14.49 -5.66 -5.89
N LYS A 37 14.30 -6.91 -5.48
CA LYS A 37 13.86 -7.20 -4.11
C LYS A 37 14.93 -6.67 -3.15
N PRO A 38 14.57 -6.14 -1.97
CA PRO A 38 15.56 -5.83 -0.96
C PRO A 38 16.40 -7.08 -0.69
N ALA A 39 17.71 -6.92 -0.59
CA ALA A 39 18.68 -8.01 -0.41
C ALA A 39 18.42 -8.83 0.88
N SER A 40 17.62 -8.29 1.80
CA SER A 40 17.11 -8.94 3.02
C SER A 40 15.75 -8.34 3.39
N ILE A 41 14.89 -9.16 4.01
CA ILE A 41 13.63 -8.69 4.60
C ILE A 41 14.00 -7.77 5.78
N PRO A 42 13.47 -6.53 5.84
CA PRO A 42 13.77 -5.62 6.94
C PRO A 42 13.34 -6.18 8.30
N ASP A 43 14.10 -5.89 9.35
CA ASP A 43 13.82 -6.38 10.72
C ASP A 43 12.47 -5.91 11.28
N TYR A 44 11.90 -4.85 10.72
CA TYR A 44 10.59 -4.37 11.10
C TYR A 44 9.43 -5.12 10.42
N ALA A 45 9.70 -5.96 9.41
CA ALA A 45 8.66 -6.68 8.71
C ALA A 45 7.87 -7.60 9.65
N TYR A 46 6.55 -7.60 9.52
CA TYR A 46 5.70 -8.54 10.21
C TYR A 46 5.76 -9.88 9.45
N SER A 47 5.78 -11.01 10.16
CA SER A 47 5.71 -12.31 9.51
C SER A 47 4.33 -12.45 8.84
N CYS A 48 4.30 -12.38 7.50
CA CYS A 48 3.10 -12.54 6.71
C CYS A 48 2.86 -14.01 6.35
N ASP A 49 1.63 -14.31 5.95
CA ASP A 49 1.31 -15.59 5.34
C ASP A 49 2.02 -15.69 3.98
N ASN A 50 2.91 -16.65 3.83
CA ASN A 50 3.74 -16.87 2.64
C ASN A 50 2.93 -17.15 1.36
N TYR A 51 1.60 -17.34 1.47
CA TYR A 51 0.75 -17.67 0.34
C TYR A 51 0.60 -16.50 -0.65
N ILE A 52 0.21 -15.32 -0.17
CA ILE A 52 0.04 -14.14 -1.04
C ILE A 52 1.39 -13.73 -1.62
N ASP A 53 2.46 -13.80 -0.81
CA ASP A 53 3.81 -13.52 -1.30
C ASP A 53 4.19 -14.48 -2.44
N SER A 54 3.91 -15.78 -2.32
CA SER A 54 4.20 -16.76 -3.36
C SER A 54 3.39 -16.52 -4.66
N VAL A 55 2.14 -16.09 -4.54
CA VAL A 55 1.28 -15.72 -5.69
C VAL A 55 1.82 -14.48 -6.38
N LEU A 56 2.19 -13.46 -5.60
CA LEU A 56 2.74 -12.20 -6.11
C LEU A 56 4.20 -12.33 -6.58
N GLU A 57 4.92 -13.37 -6.17
CA GLU A 57 6.27 -13.68 -6.65
C GLU A 57 6.28 -14.22 -8.07
N ASN A 58 5.18 -14.82 -8.53
CA ASN A 58 5.07 -15.28 -9.89
C ASN A 58 5.14 -14.09 -10.87
N LYS A 59 6.17 -14.12 -11.75
CA LYS A 59 6.46 -13.02 -12.67
C LYS A 59 5.31 -12.72 -13.61
N LEU A 60 4.63 -13.75 -14.13
CA LEU A 60 3.51 -13.59 -15.05
C LEU A 60 2.32 -12.97 -14.31
N THR A 61 1.98 -13.46 -13.12
CA THR A 61 0.93 -12.90 -12.27
C THR A 61 1.19 -11.43 -11.99
N ARG A 62 2.40 -11.06 -11.57
CA ARG A 62 2.76 -9.65 -11.33
C ARG A 62 2.62 -8.78 -12.57
N GLN A 63 3.04 -9.25 -13.74
CA GLN A 63 2.93 -8.50 -14.99
C GLN A 63 1.46 -8.27 -15.36
N THR A 64 0.62 -9.29 -15.24
CA THR A 64 -0.81 -9.19 -15.54
C THR A 64 -1.51 -8.23 -14.58
N LEU A 65 -1.26 -8.36 -13.27
CA LEU A 65 -1.83 -7.46 -12.27
C LEU A 65 -1.40 -6.01 -12.45
N ARG A 66 -0.14 -5.77 -12.83
CA ARG A 66 0.34 -4.42 -13.18
C ARG A 66 -0.35 -3.85 -14.39
N ALA A 67 -0.51 -4.63 -15.45
CA ALA A 67 -1.22 -4.20 -16.66
C ALA A 67 -2.67 -3.82 -16.34
N ILE A 68 -3.36 -4.62 -15.52
CA ILE A 68 -4.70 -4.34 -15.05
C ILE A 68 -4.72 -3.06 -14.21
N ALA A 69 -3.83 -2.94 -13.22
CA ALA A 69 -3.74 -1.76 -12.37
C ALA A 69 -3.48 -0.47 -13.17
N THR A 70 -2.54 -0.52 -14.10
CA THR A 70 -2.23 0.62 -14.98
C THR A 70 -3.43 1.00 -15.84
N LYS A 71 -4.16 0.03 -16.36
CA LYS A 71 -5.34 0.29 -17.18
C LYS A 71 -6.48 0.94 -16.40
N TYR A 72 -6.75 0.48 -15.16
CA TYR A 72 -7.88 0.98 -14.36
C TYR A 72 -7.56 2.26 -13.58
N TYR A 73 -6.34 2.41 -13.10
CA TYR A 73 -5.95 3.54 -12.25
C TYR A 73 -4.92 4.47 -12.87
N GLY A 74 -4.25 4.04 -13.97
CA GLY A 74 -3.15 4.80 -14.57
C GLY A 74 -3.57 6.24 -14.92
N GLN A 75 -4.70 6.40 -15.60
CA GLN A 75 -5.21 7.73 -15.98
C GLN A 75 -5.53 8.60 -14.75
N GLN A 76 -6.14 8.02 -13.71
CA GLN A 76 -6.47 8.77 -12.49
C GLN A 76 -5.21 9.21 -11.74
N ILE A 77 -4.20 8.34 -11.67
CA ILE A 77 -2.92 8.67 -11.00
C ILE A 77 -2.14 9.67 -11.83
N GLU A 78 -2.14 9.54 -13.14
CA GLU A 78 -1.53 10.51 -14.05
C GLU A 78 -2.17 11.90 -13.87
N GLU A 79 -3.50 11.99 -13.86
CA GLU A 79 -4.23 13.22 -13.62
C GLU A 79 -3.89 13.83 -12.25
N VAL A 80 -3.81 13.01 -11.21
CA VAL A 80 -3.44 13.46 -9.86
C VAL A 80 -2.00 13.95 -9.80
N THR A 81 -1.07 13.29 -10.48
CA THR A 81 0.35 13.70 -10.50
C THR A 81 0.60 14.92 -11.37
N GLN A 82 -0.11 15.07 -12.50
CA GLN A 82 -0.02 16.26 -13.35
C GLN A 82 -0.55 17.52 -12.65
N ASN A 83 -1.61 17.38 -11.85
CA ASN A 83 -2.21 18.47 -11.07
C ASN A 83 -1.60 18.59 -9.67
N GLY A 84 -0.73 17.69 -9.27
CA GLY A 84 -0.04 17.70 -8.00
C GLY A 84 1.27 18.50 -8.04
N SER A 85 1.72 18.95 -6.87
CA SER A 85 3.03 19.58 -6.72
C SER A 85 4.07 18.52 -6.33
N LYS A 86 5.09 18.31 -7.17
CA LYS A 86 6.17 17.38 -6.86
C LYS A 86 6.96 17.85 -5.64
N LEU A 87 7.21 16.93 -4.70
CA LEU A 87 8.07 17.19 -3.55
C LEU A 87 9.52 17.44 -3.99
N THR A 88 10.00 18.61 -3.66
CA THR A 88 11.39 19.01 -3.88
C THR A 88 11.84 19.86 -2.69
N GLU A 89 13.15 19.98 -2.50
CA GLU A 89 13.72 20.87 -1.49
C GLU A 89 13.25 22.33 -1.65
N LYS A 90 13.06 22.77 -2.90
CA LYS A 90 12.58 24.13 -3.20
C LYS A 90 11.13 24.34 -2.82
N ASN A 91 10.24 23.37 -3.10
CA ASN A 91 8.78 23.56 -2.92
C ASN A 91 8.34 23.30 -1.47
N TYR A 92 8.94 22.28 -0.82
CA TYR A 92 8.56 21.82 0.53
C TYR A 92 9.81 21.43 1.32
N PRO A 93 10.68 22.39 1.69
CA PRO A 93 12.02 22.08 2.26
C PRO A 93 11.96 21.21 3.50
N ARG A 94 11.03 21.50 4.43
CA ARG A 94 10.85 20.76 5.67
C ARG A 94 10.37 19.32 5.41
N LEU A 95 9.33 19.15 4.60
CA LEU A 95 8.81 17.84 4.23
C LEU A 95 9.84 17.03 3.43
N PHE A 96 10.61 17.69 2.57
CA PHE A 96 11.68 17.03 1.80
C PHE A 96 12.79 16.52 2.73
N ALA A 97 13.19 17.31 3.73
CA ALA A 97 14.16 16.85 4.73
C ALA A 97 13.62 15.65 5.53
N ASN A 98 12.36 15.68 5.98
CA ASN A 98 11.72 14.56 6.64
C ASN A 98 11.67 13.30 5.76
N PHE A 99 11.37 13.45 4.47
CA PHE A 99 11.39 12.36 3.50
C PHE A 99 12.78 11.74 3.34
N GLN A 100 13.82 12.57 3.18
CA GLN A 100 15.21 12.10 3.07
C GLN A 100 15.67 11.35 4.33
N ASP A 101 15.32 11.86 5.52
CA ASP A 101 15.59 11.19 6.80
C ASP A 101 14.92 9.82 6.88
N CYS A 102 13.65 9.71 6.42
CA CYS A 102 12.93 8.44 6.40
C CYS A 102 13.58 7.45 5.42
N CYS A 103 13.94 7.89 4.20
CA CYS A 103 14.64 7.06 3.23
C CYS A 103 15.97 6.53 3.80
N LYS A 104 16.73 7.38 4.46
CA LYS A 104 17.98 7.00 5.13
C LYS A 104 17.74 6.00 6.27
N THR A 105 16.75 6.27 7.13
CA THR A 105 16.42 5.42 8.28
C THR A 105 16.00 4.02 7.86
N LEU A 106 15.21 3.90 6.78
CA LEU A 106 14.72 2.62 6.27
C LEU A 106 15.65 2.01 5.22
N ASN A 107 16.79 2.65 4.91
CA ASN A 107 17.73 2.21 3.89
C ASN A 107 17.06 2.03 2.49
N VAL A 108 16.16 2.96 2.13
CA VAL A 108 15.52 3.00 0.83
C VAL A 108 16.46 3.67 -0.17
N THR A 109 17.03 2.89 -1.09
CA THR A 109 18.01 3.39 -2.08
C THR A 109 17.37 3.96 -3.33
N ASN A 110 16.23 3.38 -3.75
CA ASN A 110 15.45 3.88 -4.88
C ASN A 110 14.32 4.76 -4.37
N HIS A 111 14.54 6.06 -4.31
CA HIS A 111 13.57 7.00 -3.77
C HIS A 111 12.34 7.10 -4.67
N PRO A 112 11.11 6.91 -4.14
CA PRO A 112 9.89 7.10 -4.90
C PRO A 112 9.70 8.58 -5.28
N LYS A 113 8.93 8.82 -6.34
CA LYS A 113 8.42 10.15 -6.62
C LYS A 113 7.32 10.49 -5.60
N VAL A 114 7.38 11.66 -5.01
CA VAL A 114 6.37 12.12 -4.04
C VAL A 114 5.66 13.34 -4.61
N PHE A 115 4.32 13.34 -4.55
CA PHE A 115 3.49 14.44 -4.99
C PHE A 115 2.53 14.87 -3.88
N VAL A 116 2.38 16.18 -3.72
CA VAL A 116 1.37 16.77 -2.84
C VAL A 116 0.17 17.15 -3.69
N THR A 117 -1.01 16.71 -3.29
CA THR A 117 -2.24 16.90 -4.07
C THR A 117 -3.42 17.30 -3.19
N SER A 118 -4.32 18.12 -3.74
CA SER A 118 -5.61 18.47 -3.12
C SER A 118 -6.72 17.45 -3.45
N ARG A 119 -6.44 16.46 -4.30
CA ARG A 119 -7.41 15.41 -4.64
C ARG A 119 -7.59 14.38 -3.50
N LEU A 120 -6.59 14.25 -2.62
CA LEU A 120 -6.71 13.49 -1.38
C LEU A 120 -7.22 14.43 -0.28
N THR A 121 -8.30 14.05 0.39
CA THR A 121 -8.92 14.85 1.45
C THR A 121 -8.45 14.41 2.85
N GLY A 122 -8.51 15.31 3.81
CA GLY A 122 -8.06 15.06 5.19
C GLY A 122 -6.56 14.77 5.27
N ILE A 123 -6.10 14.26 6.42
CA ILE A 123 -4.75 13.71 6.59
C ILE A 123 -4.73 12.36 5.88
N ASN A 124 -4.02 12.28 4.76
CA ASN A 124 -4.02 11.08 3.92
C ASN A 124 -2.72 10.95 3.15
N ALA A 125 -2.30 9.72 2.93
CA ALA A 125 -1.21 9.34 2.04
C ALA A 125 -1.56 8.03 1.32
N LEU A 126 -0.95 7.83 0.18
CA LEU A 126 -1.16 6.63 -0.63
C LEU A 126 0.10 6.32 -1.44
N SER A 127 0.61 5.11 -1.31
CA SER A 127 1.65 4.59 -2.19
C SER A 127 1.05 3.75 -3.30
N VAL A 128 1.45 4.04 -4.53
CA VAL A 128 0.99 3.34 -5.74
C VAL A 128 2.17 2.99 -6.63
N GLU A 129 1.98 2.01 -7.52
CA GLU A 129 2.98 1.63 -8.51
C GLU A 129 2.37 1.75 -9.91
N ILE A 130 2.95 2.63 -10.74
CA ILE A 130 2.60 2.76 -12.14
C ILE A 130 3.83 2.46 -12.97
N GLU A 131 3.71 1.55 -13.95
CA GLU A 131 4.80 1.16 -14.85
C GLU A 131 6.12 0.80 -14.13
N LYS A 132 6.02 0.21 -12.93
CA LYS A 132 7.13 -0.15 -12.04
C LYS A 132 7.79 1.03 -11.31
N GLU A 133 7.25 2.23 -11.43
CA GLU A 133 7.70 3.38 -10.66
C GLU A 133 6.82 3.55 -9.41
N PRO A 134 7.40 3.46 -8.21
CA PRO A 134 6.67 3.76 -6.99
C PRO A 134 6.45 5.27 -6.85
N ILE A 135 5.23 5.63 -6.52
CA ILE A 135 4.79 7.01 -6.32
C ILE A 135 4.12 7.10 -4.96
N VAL A 136 4.45 8.12 -4.19
CA VAL A 136 3.72 8.49 -2.97
C VAL A 136 2.89 9.73 -3.25
N LEU A 137 1.60 9.65 -2.99
CA LEU A 137 0.67 10.77 -3.03
C LEU A 137 0.39 11.22 -1.59
N LEU A 138 0.61 12.49 -1.28
CA LEU A 138 0.28 13.09 0.00
C LEU A 138 -0.84 14.11 -0.17
N SER A 139 -1.81 14.10 0.74
CA SER A 139 -2.78 15.18 0.79
C SER A 139 -2.11 16.48 1.22
N TYR A 140 -2.65 17.61 0.76
CA TYR A 140 -2.21 18.92 1.23
C TYR A 140 -2.35 19.08 2.74
N MET A 141 -3.41 18.49 3.33
CA MET A 141 -3.61 18.48 4.78
C MET A 141 -2.53 17.71 5.55
N SER A 142 -1.95 16.65 4.97
CA SER A 142 -0.80 15.95 5.56
C SER A 142 0.45 16.81 5.59
N VAL A 143 0.57 17.80 4.71
CA VAL A 143 1.71 18.73 4.68
C VAL A 143 1.56 19.83 5.73
N ILE A 144 0.39 20.48 5.80
CA ILE A 144 0.17 21.66 6.67
C ILE A 144 -0.33 21.30 8.07
N GLY A 145 -1.04 20.18 8.22
CA GLY A 145 -1.71 19.77 9.45
C GLY A 145 -0.88 18.84 10.34
N LEU A 146 0.28 18.36 9.87
CA LEU A 146 1.16 17.46 10.62
C LEU A 146 2.46 18.13 11.04
N ASN A 147 2.92 17.82 12.25
CA ASN A 147 4.26 18.16 12.69
C ASN A 147 5.32 17.21 12.08
N ASP A 148 6.62 17.46 12.33
CA ASP A 148 7.70 16.67 11.71
C ASP A 148 7.66 15.20 12.09
N LEU A 149 7.36 14.85 13.32
CA LEU A 149 7.31 13.46 13.77
C LEU A 149 6.11 12.73 13.17
N GLU A 150 4.96 13.40 13.08
CA GLU A 150 3.77 12.87 12.42
C GLU A 150 4.01 12.68 10.91
N GLN A 151 4.67 13.65 10.24
CA GLN A 151 5.07 13.53 8.84
C GLN A 151 6.06 12.38 8.64
N LYS A 152 7.05 12.22 9.50
CA LYS A 152 8.00 11.11 9.46
C LYS A 152 7.32 9.77 9.66
N PHE A 153 6.33 9.68 10.55
CA PHE A 153 5.54 8.45 10.70
C PHE A 153 4.80 8.13 9.40
N LEU A 154 4.07 9.09 8.85
CA LEU A 154 3.27 8.89 7.63
C LEU A 154 4.15 8.53 6.42
N LEU A 155 5.26 9.25 6.21
CA LEU A 155 6.22 8.97 5.14
C LEU A 155 6.89 7.61 5.31
N GLY A 156 7.29 7.28 6.53
CA GLY A 156 7.88 5.98 6.84
C GLY A 156 6.91 4.82 6.62
N HIS A 157 5.63 5.01 6.91
CA HIS A 157 4.57 4.04 6.63
C HIS A 157 4.47 3.76 5.12
N GLU A 158 4.37 4.80 4.30
CA GLU A 158 4.30 4.64 2.83
C GLU A 158 5.58 4.03 2.25
N LEU A 159 6.75 4.43 2.75
CA LEU A 159 8.02 3.83 2.35
C LEU A 159 8.11 2.35 2.74
N GLY A 160 7.52 1.95 3.87
CA GLY A 160 7.40 0.56 4.28
C GLY A 160 6.60 -0.27 3.28
N HIS A 161 5.47 0.24 2.79
CA HIS A 161 4.70 -0.40 1.73
C HIS A 161 5.50 -0.55 0.43
N ILE A 162 6.23 0.49 0.04
CA ILE A 162 7.06 0.47 -1.17
C ILE A 162 8.18 -0.56 -1.04
N GLN A 163 8.91 -0.55 0.08
CA GLN A 163 10.08 -1.40 0.28
C GLN A 163 9.75 -2.90 0.25
N LEU A 164 8.56 -3.26 0.72
CA LEU A 164 8.09 -4.65 0.74
C LEU A 164 7.15 -5.00 -0.43
N GLY A 165 6.93 -4.06 -1.35
CA GLY A 165 6.16 -4.31 -2.57
C GLY A 165 4.66 -4.52 -2.35
N HIS A 166 4.10 -3.95 -1.27
CA HIS A 166 2.70 -4.10 -0.90
C HIS A 166 1.72 -3.44 -1.89
N MET A 167 2.18 -2.43 -2.63
CA MET A 167 1.35 -1.60 -3.51
C MET A 167 0.51 -2.40 -4.52
N LEU A 168 1.11 -3.43 -5.12
CA LEU A 168 0.42 -4.25 -6.12
C LEU A 168 -0.74 -5.03 -5.52
N ALA A 169 -0.55 -5.62 -4.35
CA ALA A 169 -1.59 -6.37 -3.65
C ALA A 169 -2.72 -5.45 -3.15
N HIS A 170 -2.40 -4.25 -2.68
CA HIS A 170 -3.39 -3.23 -2.33
C HIS A 170 -4.24 -2.83 -3.55
N THR A 171 -3.62 -2.67 -4.71
CA THR A 171 -4.33 -2.39 -5.96
C THR A 171 -5.25 -3.53 -6.36
N VAL A 172 -4.79 -4.78 -6.24
CA VAL A 172 -5.60 -5.98 -6.52
C VAL A 172 -6.81 -6.04 -5.60
N GLN A 173 -6.63 -5.77 -4.31
CA GLN A 173 -7.73 -5.77 -3.35
C GLN A 173 -8.75 -4.67 -3.67
N GLY A 174 -8.29 -3.47 -4.03
CA GLY A 174 -9.18 -2.40 -4.49
C GLY A 174 -10.00 -2.82 -5.70
N LEU A 175 -9.38 -3.47 -6.69
CA LEU A 175 -10.06 -3.99 -7.86
C LEU A 175 -11.08 -5.08 -7.51
N LEU A 176 -10.74 -6.03 -6.65
CA LEU A 176 -11.67 -7.08 -6.20
C LEU A 176 -12.87 -6.49 -5.47
N ASN A 177 -12.66 -5.51 -4.61
CA ASN A 177 -13.75 -4.81 -3.91
C ASN A 177 -14.66 -4.07 -4.88
N ASP A 178 -14.13 -3.44 -5.93
CA ASP A 178 -14.91 -2.77 -6.96
C ASP A 178 -15.72 -3.77 -7.81
N LEU A 179 -15.14 -4.94 -8.07
CA LEU A 179 -15.81 -6.01 -8.80
C LEU A 179 -16.93 -6.65 -8.00
N ASN A 180 -16.69 -6.99 -6.73
CA ASN A 180 -17.71 -7.55 -5.85
C ASN A 180 -18.95 -6.64 -5.75
N LYS A 181 -18.77 -5.32 -5.88
CA LYS A 181 -19.89 -4.36 -5.93
C LYS A 181 -20.65 -4.37 -7.25
N ARG A 182 -20.01 -4.73 -8.35
CA ARG A 182 -20.59 -4.68 -9.71
C ARG A 182 -21.12 -6.02 -10.20
N VAL A 183 -20.63 -7.12 -9.61
CA VAL A 183 -20.92 -8.47 -10.09
C VAL A 183 -21.25 -9.35 -8.88
N GLU A 184 -22.55 -9.48 -8.56
CA GLU A 184 -23.08 -10.49 -7.62
C GLU A 184 -22.72 -11.95 -8.04
N LEU A 185 -21.99 -12.12 -9.14
CA LEU A 185 -21.68 -13.38 -9.81
C LEU A 185 -20.38 -14.04 -9.35
N LEU A 186 -19.51 -13.37 -8.58
CA LEU A 186 -18.34 -13.99 -8.00
C LEU A 186 -18.77 -14.70 -6.71
N GLY A 187 -19.27 -15.92 -6.88
CA GLY A 187 -19.85 -16.70 -5.79
C GLY A 187 -18.88 -16.98 -4.62
N PRO A 188 -19.35 -17.67 -3.57
CA PRO A 188 -18.63 -17.92 -2.30
C PRO A 188 -17.20 -18.43 -2.44
N ILE A 189 -16.88 -19.07 -3.59
CA ILE A 189 -15.55 -19.64 -3.88
C ILE A 189 -14.47 -18.54 -4.01
N VAL A 190 -14.79 -17.38 -4.60
CA VAL A 190 -13.82 -16.27 -4.74
C VAL A 190 -13.61 -15.58 -3.40
N THR A 191 -14.68 -15.42 -2.63
CA THR A 191 -14.64 -14.78 -1.32
C THR A 191 -13.72 -15.55 -0.35
N ASP A 192 -13.92 -16.85 -0.19
CA ASP A 192 -13.20 -17.63 0.83
C ASP A 192 -11.75 -17.97 0.42
N LEU A 193 -11.49 -18.15 -0.88
CA LEU A 193 -10.17 -18.58 -1.36
C LEU A 193 -9.22 -17.42 -1.66
N ILE A 194 -9.73 -16.23 -1.91
CA ILE A 194 -8.93 -15.06 -2.27
C ILE A 194 -9.10 -13.95 -1.26
N ASP A 195 -10.33 -13.55 -0.93
CA ASP A 195 -10.59 -12.40 -0.06
C ASP A 195 -10.06 -12.62 1.36
N VAL A 196 -10.26 -13.80 1.96
CA VAL A 196 -9.84 -14.05 3.35
C VAL A 196 -8.30 -14.03 3.48
N PRO A 197 -7.53 -14.75 2.65
CA PRO A 197 -6.07 -14.68 2.69
C PRO A 197 -5.54 -13.28 2.34
N LEU A 198 -6.14 -12.62 1.34
CA LEU A 198 -5.73 -11.29 0.91
C LEU A 198 -6.04 -10.23 1.99
N ASN A 199 -7.19 -10.31 2.64
CA ASN A 199 -7.58 -9.43 3.74
C ASN A 199 -6.65 -9.62 4.96
N ARG A 200 -6.28 -10.87 5.28
CA ARG A 200 -5.31 -11.16 6.34
C ARG A 200 -3.94 -10.59 6.01
N TRP A 201 -3.47 -10.81 4.79
CA TRP A 201 -2.20 -10.27 4.30
C TRP A 201 -2.22 -8.73 4.33
N TYR A 202 -3.32 -8.10 3.91
CA TYR A 202 -3.49 -6.65 3.95
C TYR A 202 -3.35 -6.11 5.38
N ARG A 203 -3.99 -6.74 6.37
CA ARG A 203 -3.83 -6.34 7.79
C ARG A 203 -2.38 -6.41 8.24
N THR A 204 -1.66 -7.46 7.88
CA THR A 204 -0.26 -7.61 8.27
C THR A 204 0.65 -6.63 7.54
N SER A 205 0.33 -6.26 6.31
CA SER A 205 1.05 -5.21 5.57
C SER A 205 0.92 -3.84 6.23
N GLU A 206 -0.26 -3.50 6.77
CA GLU A 206 -0.46 -2.28 7.56
C GLU A 206 0.36 -2.29 8.85
N PHE A 207 0.42 -3.44 9.56
CA PHE A 207 1.27 -3.55 10.77
C PHE A 207 2.76 -3.40 10.44
N THR A 208 3.19 -3.91 9.31
CA THR A 208 4.56 -3.73 8.82
C THR A 208 4.85 -2.27 8.50
N ALA A 209 3.96 -1.61 7.79
CA ALA A 209 4.08 -0.19 7.43
C ALA A 209 4.09 0.70 8.70
N ASP A 210 3.27 0.39 9.70
CA ASP A 210 3.29 1.10 10.99
C ASP A 210 4.63 0.97 11.72
N ARG A 211 5.25 -0.21 11.67
CA ARG A 211 6.58 -0.42 12.24
C ARG A 211 7.65 0.39 11.49
N ALA A 212 7.58 0.46 10.16
CA ALA A 212 8.44 1.31 9.36
C ALA A 212 8.25 2.80 9.72
N GLY A 213 7.00 3.24 9.86
CA GLY A 213 6.65 4.59 10.34
C GLY A 213 7.23 4.87 11.71
N TYR A 214 7.13 3.93 12.66
CA TYR A 214 7.75 4.05 13.97
C TYR A 214 9.27 4.17 13.89
N GLN A 215 9.94 3.42 13.03
CA GLN A 215 11.40 3.53 12.86
C GLN A 215 11.82 4.95 12.45
N CYS A 216 10.98 5.67 11.69
CA CYS A 216 11.24 7.04 11.28
C CYS A 216 10.87 8.07 12.34
N CYS A 217 9.78 7.87 13.08
CA CYS A 217 9.26 8.79 14.08
C CYS A 217 9.87 8.58 15.48
N LYS A 218 10.00 7.32 15.91
CA LYS A 218 10.47 6.82 17.22
C LYS A 218 9.75 7.40 18.45
N ASP A 219 8.56 7.95 18.27
CA ASP A 219 7.73 8.51 19.34
C ASP A 219 6.31 7.94 19.35
N MET A 220 6.04 7.05 20.30
CA MET A 220 4.72 6.42 20.47
C MET A 220 3.63 7.41 20.89
N ASN A 221 3.96 8.51 21.57
CA ASN A 221 2.95 9.48 21.98
C ASN A 221 2.44 10.26 20.78
N THR A 222 3.33 10.69 19.91
CA THR A 222 2.98 11.30 18.61
C THR A 222 2.09 10.38 17.79
N ILE A 223 2.44 9.08 17.69
CA ILE A 223 1.66 8.12 16.92
C ILE A 223 0.27 7.90 17.51
N ARG A 224 0.15 7.80 18.83
CA ARG A 224 -1.17 7.70 19.52
C ARG A 224 -2.06 8.91 19.23
N CYS A 225 -1.49 10.11 19.28
CA CYS A 225 -2.23 11.34 18.97
C CYS A 225 -2.63 11.38 17.49
N LEU A 226 -1.73 11.00 16.58
CA LEU A 226 -2.02 10.93 15.15
C LEU A 226 -3.13 9.92 14.85
N PHE A 227 -3.07 8.72 15.41
CA PHE A 227 -4.09 7.68 15.19
C PHE A 227 -5.48 8.12 15.68
N LYS A 228 -5.57 8.79 16.85
CA LYS A 228 -6.83 9.37 17.33
C LYS A 228 -7.39 10.41 16.36
N ARG A 229 -6.52 11.27 15.80
CA ARG A 229 -6.94 12.26 14.79
C ARG A 229 -7.41 11.57 13.50
N LEU A 230 -6.67 10.57 13.00
CA LEU A 230 -7.05 9.83 11.80
C LEU A 230 -8.38 9.07 11.97
N GLU A 231 -8.67 8.57 13.17
CA GLU A 231 -9.94 7.89 13.48
C GLU A 231 -11.11 8.88 13.54
N HIS A 232 -10.89 10.08 14.09
CA HIS A 232 -11.91 11.11 14.23
C HIS A 232 -12.17 11.88 12.93
N ASP A 233 -11.11 12.19 12.20
CA ASP A 233 -11.14 13.05 11.01
C ASP A 233 -11.27 12.23 9.70
N ALA A 234 -11.59 10.94 9.80
CA ALA A 234 -11.77 10.08 8.64
C ALA A 234 -12.82 10.69 7.70
N PRO A 235 -12.43 11.35 6.61
CA PRO A 235 -13.40 11.99 5.73
C PRO A 235 -14.23 10.90 5.06
N VAL A 236 -15.54 11.08 5.07
CA VAL A 236 -16.49 10.25 4.32
C VAL A 236 -16.31 10.55 2.83
N ASN A 237 -15.25 10.05 2.23
CA ASN A 237 -15.07 10.09 0.78
C ASN A 237 -15.04 8.67 0.22
N ALA A 238 -15.25 8.54 -1.10
CA ALA A 238 -15.31 7.23 -1.76
C ALA A 238 -14.09 6.36 -1.44
N PHE A 239 -12.90 6.95 -1.31
CA PHE A 239 -11.66 6.23 -1.02
C PHE A 239 -11.60 5.73 0.43
N ASN A 240 -12.10 6.52 1.40
CA ASN A 240 -12.16 6.14 2.81
C ASN A 240 -13.34 5.21 3.12
N GLN A 241 -14.44 5.27 2.34
CA GLN A 241 -15.50 4.27 2.41
C GLN A 241 -14.96 2.86 2.12
N TYR A 242 -13.93 2.71 1.26
CA TYR A 242 -13.28 1.43 1.04
C TYR A 242 -12.47 0.97 2.26
N LYS A 243 -11.84 1.89 3.00
CA LYS A 243 -11.14 1.56 4.24
C LYS A 243 -12.09 1.15 5.37
N GLU A 244 -13.24 1.82 5.50
CA GLU A 244 -14.22 1.56 6.57
C GLU A 244 -15.12 0.35 6.29
N LEU A 245 -15.41 0.06 5.02
CA LEU A 245 -16.29 -1.05 4.61
C LEU A 245 -15.53 -2.37 4.41
N SER A 246 -14.20 -2.36 4.37
CA SER A 246 -13.45 -3.60 4.24
C SER A 246 -13.06 -4.10 5.62
N ASP A 247 -13.52 -5.31 5.97
CA ASP A 247 -13.00 -6.10 7.11
C ASP A 247 -11.47 -6.32 7.01
N ALA A 248 -10.88 -5.95 5.87
CA ALA A 248 -9.46 -6.03 5.59
C ALA A 248 -8.65 -4.97 6.34
N TYR A 249 -9.16 -3.73 6.46
CA TYR A 249 -8.39 -2.65 7.09
C TYR A 249 -8.45 -2.77 8.61
N PRO A 250 -7.31 -2.92 9.31
CA PRO A 250 -7.33 -3.08 10.76
C PRO A 250 -7.70 -1.77 11.44
N ARG A 251 -8.55 -1.84 12.46
CA ARG A 251 -8.93 -0.68 13.28
C ARG A 251 -7.68 -0.01 13.86
N MET A 252 -7.71 1.30 14.03
CA MET A 252 -6.58 2.07 14.58
C MET A 252 -6.15 1.57 15.98
N SER A 253 -7.11 1.14 16.81
CA SER A 253 -6.83 0.51 18.11
C SER A 253 -6.01 -0.78 17.97
N THR A 254 -6.34 -1.64 17.00
CA THR A 254 -5.59 -2.88 16.71
C THR A 254 -4.20 -2.56 16.18
N ARG A 255 -4.07 -1.60 15.27
CA ARG A 255 -2.77 -1.14 14.74
C ARG A 255 -1.88 -0.64 15.87
N LEU A 256 -2.43 0.19 16.77
CA LEU A 256 -1.69 0.72 17.92
C LEU A 256 -1.25 -0.37 18.89
N GLU A 257 -2.09 -1.37 19.13
CA GLU A 257 -1.75 -2.53 19.97
C GLU A 257 -0.58 -3.32 19.38
N GLN A 258 -0.64 -3.66 18.10
CA GLN A 258 0.41 -4.40 17.41
C GLN A 258 1.73 -3.63 17.36
N LEU A 259 1.65 -2.33 17.13
CA LEU A 259 2.81 -1.46 17.16
C LEU A 259 3.43 -1.37 18.57
N SER A 260 2.58 -1.25 19.60
CA SER A 260 3.04 -1.21 21.01
C SER A 260 3.78 -2.49 21.41
N LYS A 261 3.29 -3.65 21.01
CA LYS A 261 3.97 -4.95 21.20
C LYS A 261 5.33 -4.98 20.52
N TYR A 262 5.41 -4.51 19.28
CA TYR A 262 6.68 -4.43 18.54
C TYR A 262 7.69 -3.51 19.26
N VAL A 263 7.25 -2.32 19.67
CA VAL A 263 8.12 -1.34 20.37
C VAL A 263 8.63 -1.88 21.70
N LEU A 264 7.81 -2.63 22.42
CA LEU A 264 8.25 -3.29 23.65
C LEU A 264 9.35 -4.32 23.38
N ILE A 265 9.20 -5.14 22.34
CA ILE A 265 10.19 -6.17 21.99
C ILE A 265 11.53 -5.56 21.59
N ILE A 266 11.54 -4.48 20.80
CA ILE A 266 12.81 -3.85 20.38
C ILE A 266 13.51 -3.08 21.50
N LYS A 267 12.78 -2.66 22.54
CA LYS A 267 13.39 -2.01 23.74
C LYS A 267 13.98 -3.00 24.72
N LEU A 268 13.62 -4.28 24.62
CA LEU A 268 14.14 -5.36 25.47
C LEU A 268 15.37 -6.05 24.87
N LYS A 269 15.69 -5.77 23.61
CA LYS A 269 16.91 -6.20 22.91
C LYS A 269 18.02 -5.18 23.09
#